data_91f1e5bac772f2c0af3aa1af81b025c1
#
_entry.id   91f1e5bac772f2c0af3aa1af81b025c1
#
_cell.length_a   1.000
_cell.length_b   1.000
_cell.length_c   1.000
_cell.angle_alpha   90.00
_cell.angle_beta   90.00
_cell.angle_gamma   90.00
#
_symmetry.space_group_name_H-M   'P 1'
#
loop_
_entity.id
_entity.type
_entity.pdbx_description
1 polymer ?
#
loop_
_entity_poly.entity_id
_entity_poly.type
_entity_poly.pdbx_seq_one_letter_code
_entity_poly.pdbx_strand_id
1 'polypeptide(L)'
;SVLLVYECEGTETEIKEWFKTINIAGVPLNQQELRNAIYSGTFVTLAKQEFSNSQNANQQKWQSYIKGVPNRQEILEEALKWVSMGDIDAYMSKHRQDTTINELKIYFNTVIDWVSSVFVNVETEMRGLEWGRLYETYHNNSYNPSEIEQRLSELYEDSDVSKKSGIYEYLLSKEKPELIKLLSIRAFTETDKKSKYKEQTNEAKKTNVSNCPICNTDTEYDHTAHIWPYKEM
;
A
#
# COMPACT_ATOMS: atom_id res chain seq x y z
N SER A 1 -25.46 18.79 -34.45
CA SER A 1 -24.07 18.55 -34.09
C SER A 1 -23.52 17.45 -35.00
N VAL A 2 -22.35 17.71 -35.58
CA VAL A 2 -21.62 16.76 -36.42
C VAL A 2 -20.63 16.04 -35.48
N LEU A 3 -20.67 14.69 -35.50
CA LEU A 3 -19.69 13.89 -34.77
C LEU A 3 -18.55 13.57 -35.76
N LEU A 4 -17.34 13.93 -35.41
CA LEU A 4 -16.12 13.55 -36.12
C LEU A 4 -15.67 12.18 -35.62
N VAL A 5 -15.64 11.20 -36.50
CA VAL A 5 -15.21 9.82 -36.17
C VAL A 5 -13.90 9.55 -36.90
N TYR A 6 -12.89 9.07 -36.17
CA TYR A 6 -11.66 8.54 -36.75
C TYR A 6 -11.67 7.02 -36.64
N GLU A 7 -11.50 6.36 -37.77
CA GLU A 7 -11.24 4.93 -37.85
C GLU A 7 -9.73 4.70 -37.85
N CYS A 8 -9.23 3.88 -36.95
CA CYS A 8 -7.80 3.61 -36.82
C CYS A 8 -7.52 2.17 -37.21
N GLU A 9 -6.61 1.98 -38.15
CA GLU A 9 -6.06 0.68 -38.52
C GLU A 9 -4.56 0.64 -38.12
N GLY A 10 -4.13 -0.47 -37.58
CA GLY A 10 -2.74 -0.65 -37.15
C GLY A 10 -2.60 -1.68 -36.03
N THR A 11 -1.36 -1.86 -35.61
CA THR A 11 -1.06 -2.68 -34.41
C THR A 11 -1.54 -1.97 -33.16
N GLU A 12 -1.75 -2.72 -32.09
CA GLU A 12 -2.15 -2.19 -30.79
C GLU A 12 -1.18 -1.11 -30.28
N THR A 13 0.12 -1.27 -30.55
CA THR A 13 1.16 -0.30 -30.18
C THR A 13 1.01 1.00 -30.96
N GLU A 14 0.77 0.93 -32.27
CA GLU A 14 0.58 2.12 -33.12
C GLU A 14 -0.68 2.88 -32.74
N ILE A 15 -1.77 2.17 -32.42
CA ILE A 15 -3.02 2.77 -31.96
C ILE A 15 -2.78 3.47 -30.59
N LYS A 16 -2.02 2.86 -29.65
CA LYS A 16 -1.63 3.48 -28.38
C LYS A 16 -0.87 4.79 -28.58
N GLU A 17 0.13 4.79 -29.44
CA GLU A 17 0.95 5.98 -29.68
C GLU A 17 0.13 7.10 -30.35
N TRP A 18 -0.74 6.74 -31.29
CA TRP A 18 -1.62 7.70 -31.92
C TRP A 18 -2.61 8.32 -30.90
N PHE A 19 -3.23 7.51 -30.03
CA PHE A 19 -4.12 7.98 -28.97
C PHE A 19 -3.41 8.94 -27.99
N LYS A 20 -2.18 8.64 -27.61
CA LYS A 20 -1.37 9.56 -26.82
C LYS A 20 -1.19 10.91 -27.50
N THR A 21 -0.91 10.88 -28.79
CA THR A 21 -0.63 12.08 -29.59
C THR A 21 -1.86 12.99 -29.69
N ILE A 22 -3.06 12.45 -29.97
CA ILE A 22 -4.27 13.27 -30.10
C ILE A 22 -4.79 13.80 -28.77
N ASN A 23 -4.44 13.19 -27.65
CA ASN A 23 -4.83 13.62 -26.31
C ASN A 23 -4.06 14.86 -25.78
N ILE A 24 -3.01 15.29 -26.48
CA ILE A 24 -2.18 16.44 -26.08
C ILE A 24 -2.96 17.76 -26.13
N ALA A 25 -4.01 17.84 -26.96
CA ALA A 25 -4.75 19.08 -27.20
C ALA A 25 -5.98 19.31 -26.29
N GLY A 26 -6.31 18.36 -25.40
CA GLY A 26 -7.51 18.41 -24.54
C GLY A 26 -7.19 18.14 -23.06
N VAL A 27 -8.23 17.74 -22.30
CA VAL A 27 -8.00 17.17 -20.94
C VAL A 27 -7.37 15.80 -21.13
N PRO A 28 -6.13 15.58 -20.67
CA PRO A 28 -5.45 14.32 -20.91
C PRO A 28 -6.22 13.16 -20.26
N LEU A 29 -6.39 12.08 -21.00
CA LEU A 29 -6.88 10.82 -20.45
C LEU A 29 -5.84 10.28 -19.48
N ASN A 30 -6.28 9.73 -18.35
CA ASN A 30 -5.39 8.94 -17.51
C ASN A 30 -5.10 7.58 -18.14
N GLN A 31 -4.17 6.83 -17.56
CA GLN A 31 -3.72 5.55 -18.12
C GLN A 31 -4.88 4.54 -18.29
N GLN A 32 -5.78 4.49 -17.30
CA GLN A 32 -6.91 3.56 -17.36
C GLN A 32 -7.97 4.00 -18.39
N GLU A 33 -8.22 5.29 -18.51
CA GLU A 33 -9.11 5.82 -19.55
C GLU A 33 -8.59 5.49 -20.96
N LEU A 34 -7.26 5.58 -21.13
CA LEU A 34 -6.59 5.19 -22.38
C LEU A 34 -6.73 3.69 -22.65
N ARG A 35 -6.48 2.83 -21.65
CA ARG A 35 -6.67 1.37 -21.75
C ARG A 35 -8.11 1.02 -22.12
N ASN A 36 -9.09 1.69 -21.50
CA ASN A 36 -10.51 1.46 -21.80
C ASN A 36 -10.87 1.76 -23.25
N ALA A 37 -10.21 2.72 -23.89
CA ALA A 37 -10.40 3.01 -25.30
C ALA A 37 -9.73 1.95 -26.19
N ILE A 38 -8.49 1.56 -25.88
CA ILE A 38 -7.71 0.60 -26.67
C ILE A 38 -8.35 -0.80 -26.64
N TYR A 39 -8.72 -1.26 -25.44
CA TYR A 39 -9.30 -2.57 -25.21
C TYR A 39 -10.83 -2.53 -25.17
N SER A 40 -11.45 -1.54 -25.84
CA SER A 40 -12.90 -1.42 -25.85
C SER A 40 -13.58 -2.71 -26.29
N GLY A 41 -14.61 -3.12 -25.54
CA GLY A 41 -15.31 -4.38 -25.75
C GLY A 41 -16.35 -4.62 -24.66
N THR A 42 -16.94 -5.81 -24.67
CA THR A 42 -17.98 -6.18 -23.71
C THR A 42 -17.45 -6.15 -22.28
N PHE A 43 -16.26 -6.71 -22.06
CA PHE A 43 -15.61 -6.72 -20.75
C PHE A 43 -15.46 -5.33 -20.15
N VAL A 44 -14.86 -4.40 -20.90
CA VAL A 44 -14.63 -3.02 -20.43
C VAL A 44 -15.94 -2.32 -20.10
N THR A 45 -16.98 -2.54 -20.93
CA THR A 45 -18.30 -1.96 -20.69
C THR A 45 -18.87 -2.41 -19.35
N LEU A 46 -18.83 -3.70 -19.07
CA LEU A 46 -19.32 -4.28 -17.81
C LEU A 46 -18.46 -3.85 -16.61
N ALA A 47 -17.13 -3.84 -16.78
CA ALA A 47 -16.22 -3.42 -15.73
C ALA A 47 -16.43 -1.94 -15.32
N LYS A 48 -16.63 -1.06 -16.30
CA LYS A 48 -16.99 0.35 -16.03
C LYS A 48 -18.32 0.50 -15.30
N GLN A 49 -19.35 -0.28 -15.68
CA GLN A 49 -20.64 -0.26 -14.99
C GLN A 49 -20.53 -0.65 -13.52
N GLU A 50 -19.67 -1.59 -13.18
CA GLU A 50 -19.45 -2.02 -11.82
C GLU A 50 -18.54 -1.06 -11.03
N PHE A 51 -17.34 -0.80 -11.53
CA PHE A 51 -16.28 -0.15 -10.76
C PHE A 51 -16.23 1.37 -10.90
N SER A 52 -16.77 1.93 -11.98
CA SER A 52 -16.72 3.36 -12.25
C SER A 52 -18.06 4.09 -11.98
N ASN A 53 -19.05 3.35 -11.52
CA ASN A 53 -20.33 3.90 -11.15
C ASN A 53 -20.30 4.41 -9.69
N SER A 54 -20.29 5.73 -9.50
CA SER A 54 -20.30 6.35 -8.18
C SER A 54 -21.55 6.06 -7.34
N GLN A 55 -22.62 5.56 -7.96
CA GLN A 55 -23.86 5.17 -7.29
C GLN A 55 -23.87 3.69 -6.87
N ASN A 56 -22.81 2.93 -7.15
CA ASN A 56 -22.71 1.55 -6.70
C ASN A 56 -22.66 1.51 -5.17
N ALA A 57 -23.51 0.71 -4.54
CA ALA A 57 -23.61 0.58 -3.09
C ALA A 57 -22.29 0.15 -2.42
N ASN A 58 -21.42 -0.52 -3.15
CA ASN A 58 -20.11 -0.98 -2.65
C ASN A 58 -19.03 0.12 -2.66
N GLN A 59 -19.26 1.26 -3.34
CA GLN A 59 -18.25 2.30 -3.49
C GLN A 59 -17.74 2.84 -2.14
N GLN A 60 -18.62 3.02 -1.19
CA GLN A 60 -18.24 3.50 0.14
C GLN A 60 -17.27 2.51 0.84
N LYS A 61 -17.56 1.21 0.75
CA LYS A 61 -16.68 0.15 1.28
C LYS A 61 -15.33 0.16 0.56
N TRP A 62 -15.33 0.20 -0.78
CA TRP A 62 -14.11 0.16 -1.57
C TRP A 62 -13.20 1.38 -1.32
N GLN A 63 -13.78 2.58 -1.23
CA GLN A 63 -13.04 3.81 -0.97
C GLN A 63 -12.39 3.88 0.42
N SER A 64 -12.78 3.03 1.34
CA SER A 64 -12.10 2.86 2.63
C SER A 64 -10.70 2.26 2.47
N TYR A 65 -10.49 1.47 1.43
CA TYR A 65 -9.23 0.76 1.19
C TYR A 65 -8.45 1.28 -0.02
N ILE A 66 -9.14 1.89 -0.98
CA ILE A 66 -8.55 2.31 -2.26
C ILE A 66 -8.59 3.84 -2.37
N LYS A 67 -7.48 4.42 -2.78
CA LYS A 67 -7.43 5.81 -3.25
C LYS A 67 -7.95 5.86 -4.67
N GLY A 68 -8.81 6.84 -4.95
CA GLY A 68 -9.23 7.09 -6.32
C GLY A 68 -10.65 7.61 -6.42
N VAL A 69 -10.96 8.11 -7.61
CA VAL A 69 -12.26 8.64 -7.98
C VAL A 69 -12.88 7.68 -9.00
N PRO A 70 -14.07 7.09 -8.73
CA PRO A 70 -14.69 6.12 -9.64
C PRO A 70 -14.85 6.65 -11.07
N ASN A 71 -15.31 7.89 -11.23
CA ASN A 71 -15.52 8.50 -12.53
C ASN A 71 -14.23 8.67 -13.37
N ARG A 72 -13.05 8.70 -12.71
CA ARG A 72 -11.75 8.74 -13.36
C ARG A 72 -11.17 7.33 -13.56
N GLN A 73 -11.96 6.30 -13.40
CA GLN A 73 -11.60 4.89 -13.61
C GLN A 73 -10.55 4.34 -12.64
N GLU A 74 -10.18 5.08 -11.58
CA GLU A 74 -9.08 4.73 -10.68
C GLU A 74 -9.39 3.50 -9.83
N ILE A 75 -10.66 3.30 -9.45
CA ILE A 75 -11.08 2.07 -8.75
C ILE A 75 -11.01 0.86 -9.69
N LEU A 76 -11.40 1.04 -10.95
CA LEU A 76 -11.26 0.00 -11.97
C LEU A 76 -9.78 -0.35 -12.22
N GLU A 77 -8.93 0.66 -12.31
CA GLU A 77 -7.49 0.47 -12.50
C GLU A 77 -6.89 -0.38 -11.38
N GLU A 78 -7.23 -0.07 -10.13
CA GLU A 78 -6.72 -0.81 -8.99
C GLU A 78 -7.26 -2.26 -8.97
N ALA A 79 -8.54 -2.47 -9.29
CA ALA A 79 -9.11 -3.81 -9.40
C ALA A 79 -8.41 -4.65 -10.48
N LEU A 80 -8.15 -4.05 -11.63
CA LEU A 80 -7.42 -4.69 -12.73
C LEU A 80 -5.97 -4.99 -12.36
N LYS A 81 -5.29 -4.05 -11.69
CA LYS A 81 -3.93 -4.23 -11.19
C LYS A 81 -3.81 -5.43 -10.25
N TRP A 82 -4.79 -5.60 -9.36
CA TRP A 82 -4.78 -6.71 -8.42
C TRP A 82 -4.97 -8.06 -9.12
N VAL A 83 -6.01 -8.21 -9.94
CA VAL A 83 -6.32 -9.49 -10.60
C VAL A 83 -5.24 -9.89 -11.62
N SER A 84 -4.59 -8.91 -12.24
CA SER A 84 -3.56 -9.13 -13.26
C SER A 84 -2.14 -9.26 -12.71
N MET A 85 -1.96 -9.15 -11.40
CA MET A 85 -0.63 -9.05 -10.77
C MET A 85 0.23 -7.91 -11.35
N GLY A 86 -0.44 -6.83 -11.79
CA GLY A 86 0.18 -5.64 -12.36
C GLY A 86 0.22 -5.59 -13.89
N ASP A 87 0.01 -6.70 -14.59
CA ASP A 87 -0.02 -6.72 -16.06
C ASP A 87 -1.44 -6.47 -16.60
N ILE A 88 -1.92 -5.25 -16.38
CA ILE A 88 -3.28 -4.82 -16.77
C ILE A 88 -3.48 -4.95 -18.27
N ASP A 89 -2.48 -4.60 -19.06
CA ASP A 89 -2.59 -4.60 -20.53
C ASP A 89 -2.80 -6.01 -21.08
N ALA A 90 -2.02 -6.99 -20.63
CA ALA A 90 -2.20 -8.38 -21.02
C ALA A 90 -3.57 -8.94 -20.58
N TYR A 91 -3.99 -8.61 -19.34
CA TYR A 91 -5.28 -9.04 -18.82
C TYR A 91 -6.44 -8.47 -19.66
N MET A 92 -6.47 -7.17 -19.91
CA MET A 92 -7.53 -6.52 -20.68
C MET A 92 -7.56 -6.99 -22.14
N SER A 93 -6.39 -7.24 -22.74
CA SER A 93 -6.29 -7.79 -24.10
C SER A 93 -6.92 -9.18 -24.18
N LYS A 94 -6.57 -10.06 -23.24
CA LYS A 94 -7.07 -11.45 -23.16
C LYS A 94 -8.59 -11.50 -22.97
N HIS A 95 -9.10 -10.67 -22.04
CA HIS A 95 -10.51 -10.70 -21.62
C HIS A 95 -11.42 -9.75 -22.43
N ARG A 96 -10.90 -9.07 -23.44
CA ARG A 96 -11.58 -7.99 -24.20
C ARG A 96 -13.02 -8.31 -24.58
N GLN A 97 -13.29 -9.55 -25.01
CA GLN A 97 -14.59 -9.99 -25.53
C GLN A 97 -15.40 -10.79 -24.51
N ASP A 98 -14.93 -10.91 -23.29
CA ASP A 98 -15.65 -11.65 -22.26
C ASP A 98 -17.00 -11.00 -21.95
N THR A 99 -18.02 -11.85 -21.84
CA THR A 99 -19.39 -11.45 -21.55
C THR A 99 -19.70 -11.32 -20.06
N THR A 100 -18.69 -11.54 -19.21
CA THR A 100 -18.77 -11.41 -17.75
C THR A 100 -17.50 -10.79 -17.20
N ILE A 101 -17.61 -10.22 -16.00
CA ILE A 101 -16.48 -9.70 -15.20
C ILE A 101 -16.34 -10.46 -13.89
N ASN A 102 -16.88 -11.67 -13.80
CA ASN A 102 -16.97 -12.40 -12.55
C ASN A 102 -15.61 -12.66 -11.92
N GLU A 103 -14.60 -13.03 -12.70
CA GLU A 103 -13.24 -13.23 -12.22
C GLU A 103 -12.70 -11.98 -11.52
N LEU A 104 -12.74 -10.84 -12.22
CA LEU A 104 -12.31 -9.55 -11.67
C LEU A 104 -13.08 -9.17 -10.39
N LYS A 105 -14.41 -9.28 -10.45
CA LYS A 105 -15.28 -8.90 -9.32
C LYS A 105 -15.11 -9.79 -8.11
N ILE A 106 -15.02 -11.10 -8.30
CA ILE A 106 -14.83 -12.07 -7.22
C ILE A 106 -13.47 -11.84 -6.58
N TYR A 107 -12.41 -11.79 -7.39
CA TYR A 107 -11.05 -11.57 -6.88
C TYR A 107 -10.96 -10.28 -6.05
N PHE A 108 -11.42 -9.17 -6.62
CA PHE A 108 -11.40 -7.87 -5.96
C PHE A 108 -12.15 -7.88 -4.61
N ASN A 109 -13.37 -8.42 -4.59
CA ASN A 109 -14.14 -8.51 -3.34
C ASN A 109 -13.49 -9.47 -2.33
N THR A 110 -12.88 -10.56 -2.79
CA THR A 110 -12.15 -11.48 -1.91
C THR A 110 -11.00 -10.77 -1.20
N VAL A 111 -10.24 -9.93 -1.90
CA VAL A 111 -9.18 -9.11 -1.28
C VAL A 111 -9.77 -8.18 -0.22
N ILE A 112 -10.82 -7.43 -0.56
CA ILE A 112 -11.46 -6.49 0.37
C ILE A 112 -12.06 -7.21 1.59
N ASP A 113 -12.72 -8.34 1.38
CA ASP A 113 -13.32 -9.12 2.46
C ASP A 113 -12.26 -9.71 3.38
N TRP A 114 -11.14 -10.20 2.81
CA TRP A 114 -10.01 -10.65 3.60
C TRP A 114 -9.44 -9.50 4.46
N VAL A 115 -9.17 -8.34 3.88
CA VAL A 115 -8.64 -7.19 4.63
C VAL A 115 -9.58 -6.84 5.79
N SER A 116 -10.89 -6.75 5.53
CA SER A 116 -11.89 -6.42 6.55
C SER A 116 -12.07 -7.52 7.60
N SER A 117 -11.70 -8.76 7.30
CA SER A 117 -11.71 -9.85 8.27
C SER A 117 -10.51 -9.84 9.21
N VAL A 118 -9.38 -9.29 8.77
CA VAL A 118 -8.15 -9.17 9.57
C VAL A 118 -8.14 -7.88 10.38
N PHE A 119 -8.51 -6.76 9.76
CA PHE A 119 -8.55 -5.43 10.37
C PHE A 119 -10.00 -4.99 10.54
N VAL A 120 -10.53 -5.09 11.76
CA VAL A 120 -11.93 -4.83 12.05
C VAL A 120 -12.27 -3.34 11.93
N ASN A 121 -11.37 -2.47 12.42
CA ASN A 121 -11.53 -1.03 12.33
C ASN A 121 -10.83 -0.49 11.07
N VAL A 122 -11.52 0.41 10.39
CA VAL A 122 -11.00 1.05 9.17
C VAL A 122 -10.33 2.36 9.53
N GLU A 123 -9.04 2.45 9.25
CA GLU A 123 -8.24 3.64 9.48
C GLU A 123 -7.88 4.33 8.15
N THR A 124 -7.61 5.62 8.21
CA THR A 124 -7.28 6.43 7.03
C THR A 124 -6.04 5.93 6.30
N GLU A 125 -5.07 5.41 7.04
CA GLU A 125 -3.79 4.90 6.55
C GLU A 125 -3.90 3.59 5.76
N MET A 126 -5.03 2.89 5.89
CA MET A 126 -5.35 1.70 5.08
C MET A 126 -5.59 2.07 3.61
N ARG A 127 -6.01 3.31 3.39
CA ARG A 127 -6.44 3.75 2.07
C ARG A 127 -5.27 3.90 1.10
N GLY A 128 -5.27 3.08 0.07
CA GLY A 128 -4.28 3.09 -1.00
C GLY A 128 -3.02 2.27 -0.71
N LEU A 129 -3.11 1.33 0.23
CA LEU A 129 -2.11 0.28 0.36
C LEU A 129 -2.24 -0.73 -0.80
N GLU A 130 -1.16 -1.44 -1.07
CA GLU A 130 -1.08 -2.47 -2.11
C GLU A 130 -1.80 -3.77 -1.68
N TRP A 131 -3.12 -3.68 -1.38
CA TRP A 131 -3.87 -4.78 -0.77
C TRP A 131 -3.86 -6.06 -1.60
N GLY A 132 -3.86 -5.96 -2.94
CA GLY A 132 -3.74 -7.13 -3.80
C GLY A 132 -2.42 -7.87 -3.59
N ARG A 133 -1.30 -7.14 -3.54
CA ARG A 133 0.02 -7.73 -3.24
C ARG A 133 0.08 -8.31 -1.84
N LEU A 134 -0.47 -7.61 -0.86
CA LEU A 134 -0.51 -8.08 0.53
C LEU A 134 -1.36 -9.33 0.66
N TYR A 135 -2.49 -9.39 -0.04
CA TYR A 135 -3.33 -10.58 -0.11
C TYR A 135 -2.55 -11.78 -0.66
N GLU A 136 -1.93 -11.64 -1.82
CA GLU A 136 -1.15 -12.72 -2.42
C GLU A 136 -0.02 -13.23 -1.50
N THR A 137 0.58 -12.32 -0.74
CA THR A 137 1.69 -12.66 0.14
C THR A 137 1.24 -13.31 1.44
N TYR A 138 0.10 -12.88 2.01
CA TYR A 138 -0.22 -13.15 3.40
C TYR A 138 -1.57 -13.82 3.66
N HIS A 139 -2.46 -13.99 2.67
CA HIS A 139 -3.82 -14.52 2.89
C HIS A 139 -3.85 -15.96 3.45
N ASN A 140 -2.79 -16.74 3.24
CA ASN A 140 -2.67 -18.08 3.78
C ASN A 140 -2.31 -18.13 5.28
N ASN A 141 -1.96 -17.00 5.88
CA ASN A 141 -1.71 -16.92 7.30
C ASN A 141 -3.01 -16.84 8.09
N SER A 142 -3.00 -17.44 9.26
CA SER A 142 -4.09 -17.29 10.23
C SER A 142 -3.85 -16.07 11.11
N TYR A 143 -4.86 -15.24 11.29
CA TYR A 143 -4.84 -14.04 12.14
C TYR A 143 -5.98 -14.10 13.17
N ASN A 144 -5.69 -13.60 14.38
CA ASN A 144 -6.71 -13.31 15.37
C ASN A 144 -7.03 -11.80 15.31
N PRO A 145 -8.23 -11.41 14.86
CA PRO A 145 -8.56 -9.98 14.71
C PRO A 145 -8.40 -9.16 15.99
N SER A 146 -8.72 -9.76 17.15
CA SER A 146 -8.60 -9.06 18.44
C SER A 146 -7.13 -8.80 18.82
N GLU A 147 -6.24 -9.74 18.56
CA GLU A 147 -4.79 -9.56 18.76
C GLU A 147 -4.22 -8.53 17.80
N ILE A 148 -4.63 -8.59 16.53
CA ILE A 148 -4.23 -7.60 15.51
C ILE A 148 -4.68 -6.19 15.93
N GLU A 149 -5.92 -6.03 16.38
CA GLU A 149 -6.45 -4.73 16.81
C GLU A 149 -5.71 -4.16 18.02
N GLN A 150 -5.45 -5.00 19.03
CA GLN A 150 -4.66 -4.61 20.19
C GLN A 150 -3.27 -4.15 19.75
N ARG A 151 -2.60 -4.94 18.93
CA ARG A 151 -1.24 -4.64 18.48
C ARG A 151 -1.18 -3.42 17.57
N LEU A 152 -2.22 -3.23 16.74
CA LEU A 152 -2.40 -2.05 15.92
C LEU A 152 -2.44 -0.78 16.79
N SER A 153 -3.28 -0.79 17.85
CA SER A 153 -3.40 0.33 18.79
C SER A 153 -2.07 0.65 19.47
N GLU A 154 -1.35 -0.35 19.96
CA GLU A 154 -0.03 -0.18 20.58
C GLU A 154 0.96 0.50 19.61
N LEU A 155 1.02 0.06 18.34
CA LEU A 155 1.91 0.64 17.33
C LEU A 155 1.45 2.04 16.85
N TYR A 156 0.15 2.34 16.95
CA TYR A 156 -0.36 3.69 16.67
C TYR A 156 -0.01 4.68 17.77
N GLU A 157 0.02 4.24 19.02
CA GLU A 157 0.39 5.07 20.18
C GLU A 157 1.90 5.25 20.31
N ASP A 158 2.69 4.35 19.71
CA ASP A 158 4.14 4.42 19.73
C ASP A 158 4.64 5.65 18.96
N SER A 159 5.27 6.57 19.68
CA SER A 159 5.83 7.82 19.13
C SER A 159 7.01 7.59 18.18
N ASP A 160 7.66 6.44 18.25
CA ASP A 160 8.81 6.11 17.42
C ASP A 160 8.36 5.57 16.05
N VAL A 161 7.11 5.10 15.92
CA VAL A 161 6.53 4.68 14.66
C VAL A 161 6.08 5.89 13.84
N SER A 162 6.91 6.33 12.91
CA SER A 162 6.62 7.52 12.09
C SER A 162 5.78 7.23 10.85
N LYS A 163 5.81 6.00 10.33
CA LYS A 163 5.04 5.59 9.15
C LYS A 163 3.91 4.63 9.51
N LYS A 164 2.77 5.18 9.92
CA LYS A 164 1.61 4.38 10.35
C LYS A 164 1.08 3.43 9.25
N SER A 165 1.16 3.81 7.97
CA SER A 165 0.78 2.92 6.86
C SER A 165 1.63 1.65 6.74
N GLY A 166 2.83 1.62 7.30
CA GLY A 166 3.69 0.45 7.33
C GLY A 166 3.28 -0.62 8.35
N ILE A 167 2.48 -0.23 9.36
CA ILE A 167 2.04 -1.12 10.43
C ILE A 167 1.26 -2.31 9.87
N TYR A 168 0.43 -2.09 8.86
CA TYR A 168 -0.43 -3.13 8.29
C TYR A 168 0.37 -4.29 7.70
N GLU A 169 1.35 -4.02 6.86
CA GLU A 169 2.21 -5.08 6.31
C GLU A 169 3.08 -5.72 7.39
N TYR A 170 3.57 -4.94 8.35
CA TYR A 170 4.35 -5.44 9.47
C TYR A 170 3.54 -6.47 10.30
N LEU A 171 2.29 -6.14 10.65
CA LEU A 171 1.40 -7.06 11.37
C LEU A 171 1.03 -8.30 10.53
N LEU A 172 0.73 -8.13 9.23
CA LEU A 172 0.45 -9.24 8.31
C LEU A 172 1.63 -10.19 8.20
N SER A 173 2.84 -9.70 8.31
CA SER A 173 4.06 -10.52 8.33
C SER A 173 4.30 -11.27 9.64
N LYS A 174 3.44 -11.08 10.65
CA LYS A 174 3.64 -11.53 12.05
C LYS A 174 4.88 -10.90 12.68
N GLU A 175 5.02 -9.62 12.48
CA GLU A 175 6.07 -8.78 13.05
C GLU A 175 7.51 -9.25 12.75
N LYS A 176 7.75 -9.70 11.52
CA LYS A 176 9.08 -10.14 11.10
C LYS A 176 10.12 -9.03 11.30
N PRO A 177 11.24 -9.31 11.98
CA PRO A 177 12.25 -8.28 12.28
C PRO A 177 12.80 -7.55 11.06
N GLU A 178 12.95 -8.24 9.92
CA GLU A 178 13.42 -7.62 8.66
C GLU A 178 12.46 -6.59 8.08
N LEU A 179 11.18 -6.61 8.48
CA LEU A 179 10.15 -5.67 8.03
C LEU A 179 9.89 -4.52 9.00
N ILE A 180 10.57 -4.46 10.13
CA ILE A 180 10.48 -3.34 11.09
C ILE A 180 10.78 -1.98 10.43
N LYS A 181 11.59 -1.97 9.39
CA LYS A 181 11.88 -0.79 8.56
C LYS A 181 10.65 -0.16 7.91
N LEU A 182 9.54 -0.92 7.75
CA LEU A 182 8.28 -0.40 7.21
C LEU A 182 7.63 0.62 8.15
N LEU A 183 7.92 0.55 9.42
CA LEU A 183 7.42 1.46 10.45
C LEU A 183 8.16 2.80 10.41
N SER A 184 9.26 2.90 9.64
CA SER A 184 10.16 4.05 9.60
C SER A 184 10.49 4.54 11.01
N ILE A 185 10.78 3.58 11.89
CA ILE A 185 11.16 3.85 13.24
C ILE A 185 12.41 4.74 13.21
N ARG A 186 12.45 5.76 14.04
CA ARG A 186 13.53 6.73 14.08
C ARG A 186 14.85 6.04 14.42
N ALA A 187 15.58 5.62 13.41
CA ALA A 187 16.93 5.10 13.60
C ALA A 187 17.87 6.28 13.93
N PHE A 188 18.47 6.24 15.09
CA PHE A 188 19.54 7.19 15.41
C PHE A 188 20.71 6.96 14.45
N THR A 189 21.20 8.04 13.85
CA THR A 189 22.39 7.96 13.00
C THR A 189 23.60 7.59 13.84
N GLU A 190 24.66 7.06 13.22
CA GLU A 190 25.92 6.81 13.92
C GLU A 190 26.50 8.10 14.55
N THR A 191 26.18 9.25 14.01
CA THR A 191 26.52 10.55 14.57
C THR A 191 25.77 10.84 15.85
N ASP A 192 24.43 10.54 15.88
CA ASP A 192 23.62 10.71 17.07
C ASP A 192 24.09 9.79 18.21
N LYS A 193 24.34 8.51 17.88
CA LYS A 193 24.88 7.53 18.85
C LYS A 193 26.21 7.99 19.44
N LYS A 194 27.15 8.44 18.58
CA LYS A 194 28.46 8.97 19.03
C LYS A 194 28.31 10.24 19.88
N SER A 195 27.37 11.11 19.51
CA SER A 195 27.09 12.32 20.26
C SER A 195 26.59 12.00 21.69
N LYS A 196 25.59 11.12 21.79
CA LYS A 196 25.05 10.66 23.09
C LYS A 196 26.07 9.91 23.93
N TYR A 197 26.85 9.04 23.31
CA TYR A 197 27.94 8.36 23.98
C TYR A 197 28.95 9.35 24.59
N LYS A 198 29.34 10.38 23.82
CA LYS A 198 30.24 11.43 24.29
C LYS A 198 29.64 12.25 25.46
N GLU A 199 28.34 12.57 25.36
CA GLU A 199 27.61 13.27 26.41
C GLU A 199 27.60 12.45 27.71
N GLN A 200 27.20 11.19 27.66
CA GLN A 200 27.19 10.27 28.81
C GLN A 200 28.57 10.05 29.38
N THR A 201 29.60 9.92 28.54
CA THR A 201 30.99 9.80 28.98
C THR A 201 31.44 11.04 29.76
N ASN A 202 31.10 12.23 29.29
CA ASN A 202 31.46 13.46 29.93
C ASN A 202 30.75 13.63 31.30
N GLU A 203 29.48 13.19 31.36
CA GLU A 203 28.72 13.22 32.61
C GLU A 203 29.28 12.22 33.63
N ALA A 204 29.57 11.00 33.22
CA ALA A 204 30.20 9.97 34.04
C ALA A 204 31.55 10.44 34.61
N LYS A 205 32.35 11.13 33.79
CA LYS A 205 33.63 11.73 34.26
C LYS A 205 33.44 12.85 35.28
N LYS A 206 32.35 13.62 35.19
CA LYS A 206 32.06 14.69 36.17
C LYS A 206 31.55 14.14 37.48
N THR A 207 30.72 13.11 37.43
CA THR A 207 30.05 12.54 38.61
C THR A 207 30.82 11.39 39.23
N ASN A 208 31.86 10.87 38.58
CA ASN A 208 32.54 9.61 38.91
C ASN A 208 31.57 8.41 39.06
N VAL A 209 30.47 8.43 38.33
CA VAL A 209 29.48 7.36 38.30
C VAL A 209 29.33 6.90 36.85
N SER A 210 29.65 5.62 36.58
CA SER A 210 29.62 5.02 35.26
C SER A 210 28.44 4.01 35.09
N ASN A 211 27.47 4.07 35.99
CA ASN A 211 26.34 3.13 35.95
C ASN A 211 25.41 3.43 34.79
N CYS A 212 24.93 2.36 34.16
CA CYS A 212 23.87 2.46 33.17
C CYS A 212 22.63 3.12 33.79
N PRO A 213 22.07 4.21 33.22
CA PRO A 213 20.91 4.89 33.77
C PRO A 213 19.63 4.03 33.80
N ILE A 214 19.57 2.91 33.06
CA ILE A 214 18.41 2.02 33.03
C ILE A 214 18.60 0.81 33.93
N CYS A 215 19.66 0.03 33.74
CA CYS A 215 19.86 -1.18 34.53
C CYS A 215 20.70 -0.96 35.80
N ASN A 216 21.25 0.22 35.99
CA ASN A 216 22.08 0.62 37.10
C ASN A 216 23.29 -0.31 37.40
N THR A 217 23.70 -1.09 36.41
CA THR A 217 24.90 -1.94 36.52
C THR A 217 26.14 -1.10 36.29
N ASP A 218 27.16 -1.33 37.17
CA ASP A 218 28.48 -0.79 36.99
C ASP A 218 29.15 -1.51 35.83
N THR A 219 29.37 -0.81 34.75
CA THR A 219 30.00 -1.38 33.55
C THR A 219 31.31 -0.69 33.30
N GLU A 220 32.39 -1.44 33.34
CA GLU A 220 33.61 -1.01 32.69
C GLU A 220 33.28 -0.69 31.22
N TYR A 221 33.77 0.45 30.78
CA TYR A 221 33.44 1.01 29.44
C TYR A 221 33.77 0.07 28.28
N ASP A 222 32.89 -0.83 27.99
CA ASP A 222 32.88 -1.54 26.72
C ASP A 222 31.77 -0.92 25.85
N HIS A 223 32.17 -0.04 24.92
CA HIS A 223 31.26 0.61 23.96
C HIS A 223 30.60 -0.37 23.00
N THR A 224 30.93 -1.68 23.03
CA THR A 224 30.25 -2.73 22.29
C THR A 224 29.11 -3.37 23.06
N ALA A 225 29.09 -3.27 24.39
CA ALA A 225 28.09 -3.91 25.26
C ALA A 225 26.83 -3.04 25.48
N HIS A 226 26.88 -1.76 25.21
CA HIS A 226 25.77 -0.81 25.40
C HIS A 226 25.33 -0.12 24.10
N ILE A 227 25.33 -0.85 23.01
CA ILE A 227 24.46 -0.51 21.91
C ILE A 227 23.06 -0.93 22.38
N TRP A 228 22.32 0.03 22.90
CA TRP A 228 20.95 -0.16 23.33
C TRP A 228 20.17 -0.85 22.23
N PRO A 229 19.52 -1.99 22.53
CA PRO A 229 18.49 -2.46 21.61
C PRO A 229 17.50 -1.32 21.48
N TYR A 230 17.18 -0.99 20.27
CA TYR A 230 16.31 0.08 19.81
C TYR A 230 14.97 0.19 20.60
N LYS A 231 14.49 -0.92 21.22
CA LYS A 231 13.28 -1.00 22.03
C LYS A 231 13.39 -0.39 23.43
N GLU A 232 14.55 0.02 23.89
CA GLU A 232 14.77 0.43 25.27
C GLU A 232 15.17 1.92 25.41
N MET A 233 15.09 2.69 24.33
CA MET A 233 15.23 4.14 24.32
C MET A 233 13.91 4.81 23.98
#